data_73b0d615b5bd23275cf4a9ebbe451b41
#
_entry.id   73b0d615b5bd23275cf4a9ebbe451b41
#
_cell.length_a   1.000
_cell.length_b   1.000
_cell.length_c   1.000
_cell.angle_alpha   90.00
_cell.angle_beta   90.00
_cell.angle_gamma   90.00
#
_symmetry.space_group_name_H-M   'P 1'
#
loop_
_entity.id
_entity.type
_entity.pdbx_description
1 polymer ?
#
loop_
_entity_poly.entity_id
_entity_poly.type
_entity_poly.pdbx_seq_one_letter_code
_entity_poly.pdbx_strand_id
1 'polypeptide(L)'
;MMRNLSDDPNSIMRRTLSMTAVCLALAAALSGCFTGVESTPIISSKDVQRQRASAPSAEQSYLADIRPAPPSQWKPGKRLIVTDSRISIVLDASTDAQGTRHTPTPGDTLRLVTAAPTPTLTEQPEITLTFVGAHGDSLAYHTGLDERAWKSRQSIEIPFTIDADVIDSVAHRLIGKHLYIIAQRRMTWPEGAVITPRRYVGVTVRDVRGGTAELPVIVVIEPDDAPDTLQAVYMTLGDGATATRNFDKVFSLINPRSRYPRIEDDVWQLICDGKIRLGMTPDECRLSLGAPTEYIKVPSTAGMVERWTYPDGIFLIFEDGVLARYRR
;
A
#
# COMPACT_ATOMS: atom_id res chain seq x y z
N MET A 1 58.10 -84.78 -21.93
CA MET A 1 57.85 -84.38 -20.56
C MET A 1 57.38 -82.95 -20.59
N MET A 2 56.02 -82.79 -20.59
CA MET A 2 55.31 -81.52 -20.76
C MET A 2 55.19 -80.86 -19.37
N ARG A 3 55.48 -79.55 -19.26
CA ARG A 3 55.12 -78.67 -18.11
C ARG A 3 54.12 -77.65 -18.60
N ASN A 4 52.93 -77.79 -18.14
CA ASN A 4 51.87 -76.81 -18.26
C ASN A 4 52.19 -75.54 -17.42
N LEU A 5 52.20 -74.41 -18.12
CA LEU A 5 52.08 -73.14 -17.44
C LEU A 5 50.54 -72.82 -17.31
N SER A 6 50.07 -72.87 -16.11
CA SER A 6 48.74 -72.35 -15.83
C SER A 6 48.83 -70.83 -15.62
N ASP A 7 48.30 -70.09 -16.56
CA ASP A 7 48.07 -68.65 -16.41
C ASP A 7 46.99 -68.43 -15.34
N ASP A 8 47.36 -67.74 -14.26
CA ASP A 8 46.47 -67.42 -13.19
C ASP A 8 45.59 -66.18 -13.56
N PRO A 9 44.29 -66.36 -13.76
CA PRO A 9 43.36 -65.28 -14.20
C PRO A 9 43.34 -64.10 -13.22
N ASN A 10 43.76 -64.25 -11.97
CA ASN A 10 43.78 -63.16 -10.96
C ASN A 10 44.92 -62.15 -11.19
N SER A 11 45.98 -62.49 -11.93
CA SER A 11 47.08 -61.57 -12.21
C SER A 11 46.69 -60.52 -13.28
N ILE A 12 45.86 -60.89 -14.25
CA ILE A 12 45.36 -60.00 -15.29
C ILE A 12 44.33 -59.04 -14.73
N MET A 13 43.43 -59.54 -13.87
CA MET A 13 42.40 -58.71 -13.24
C MET A 13 42.97 -57.65 -12.28
N ARG A 14 44.06 -57.96 -11.57
CA ARG A 14 44.76 -56.99 -10.69
C ARG A 14 45.49 -55.90 -11.51
N ARG A 15 46.08 -56.24 -12.69
CA ARG A 15 46.73 -55.25 -13.53
C ARG A 15 45.74 -54.31 -14.24
N THR A 16 44.59 -54.80 -14.68
CA THR A 16 43.56 -53.98 -15.27
C THR A 16 42.88 -53.08 -14.22
N LEU A 17 42.65 -53.54 -13.00
CA LEU A 17 42.12 -52.71 -11.91
C LEU A 17 43.08 -51.60 -11.51
N SER A 18 44.39 -51.86 -11.51
CA SER A 18 45.43 -50.87 -11.19
C SER A 18 45.53 -49.78 -12.30
N MET A 19 45.42 -50.14 -13.57
CA MET A 19 45.42 -49.16 -14.67
C MET A 19 44.19 -48.30 -14.70
N THR A 20 43.01 -48.85 -14.45
CA THR A 20 41.74 -48.06 -14.38
C THR A 20 41.74 -47.11 -13.21
N ALA A 21 42.28 -47.51 -12.03
CA ALA A 21 42.41 -46.64 -10.87
C ALA A 21 43.37 -45.46 -11.11
N VAL A 22 44.48 -45.69 -11.80
CA VAL A 22 45.43 -44.61 -12.17
C VAL A 22 44.83 -43.66 -13.21
N CYS A 23 44.07 -44.17 -14.20
CA CYS A 23 43.39 -43.32 -15.17
C CYS A 23 42.28 -42.48 -14.54
N LEU A 24 41.51 -43.02 -13.59
CA LEU A 24 40.53 -42.25 -12.83
C LEU A 24 41.16 -41.16 -11.93
N ALA A 25 42.30 -41.45 -11.31
CA ALA A 25 43.03 -40.49 -10.49
C ALA A 25 43.66 -39.35 -11.35
N LEU A 26 44.12 -39.64 -12.59
CA LEU A 26 44.61 -38.60 -13.50
C LEU A 26 43.45 -37.74 -14.06
N ALA A 27 42.29 -38.34 -14.29
CA ALA A 27 41.09 -37.57 -14.75
C ALA A 27 40.56 -36.62 -13.65
N ALA A 28 40.65 -37.01 -12.38
CA ALA A 28 40.28 -36.15 -11.26
C ALA A 28 41.29 -35.01 -11.00
N ALA A 29 42.58 -35.19 -11.37
CA ALA A 29 43.59 -34.15 -11.24
C ALA A 29 43.55 -33.08 -12.34
N LEU A 30 42.86 -33.35 -13.48
CA LEU A 30 42.66 -32.38 -14.57
C LEU A 30 41.37 -31.58 -14.48
N SER A 31 40.51 -31.89 -13.50
CA SER A 31 39.30 -31.08 -13.22
C SER A 31 39.53 -30.01 -12.14
N GLY A 32 40.76 -29.80 -11.72
CA GLY A 32 41.14 -28.72 -10.83
C GLY A 32 41.45 -27.44 -11.58
N CYS A 33 40.81 -26.38 -11.21
CA CYS A 33 41.00 -24.98 -11.61
C CYS A 33 40.33 -24.59 -12.96
N PHE A 34 39.01 -24.76 -13.06
CA PHE A 34 38.24 -23.70 -13.63
C PHE A 34 38.03 -22.68 -12.49
N THR A 35 39.00 -21.83 -12.21
CA THR A 35 38.74 -20.55 -11.56
C THR A 35 37.89 -19.77 -12.54
N GLY A 36 36.57 -20.00 -12.45
CA GLY A 36 35.62 -19.08 -13.01
C GLY A 36 35.95 -17.74 -12.36
N VAL A 37 36.56 -16.85 -13.14
CA VAL A 37 36.47 -15.44 -12.83
C VAL A 37 34.96 -15.21 -12.73
N GLU A 38 34.46 -15.09 -11.49
CA GLU A 38 33.11 -14.55 -11.30
C GLU A 38 33.14 -13.20 -12.00
N SER A 39 32.69 -13.18 -13.25
CA SER A 39 32.46 -11.94 -13.94
C SER A 39 31.34 -11.28 -13.14
N THR A 40 31.69 -10.29 -12.35
CA THR A 40 30.71 -9.39 -11.74
C THR A 40 29.70 -9.05 -12.84
N PRO A 41 28.40 -9.33 -12.65
CA PRO A 41 27.43 -9.08 -13.70
C PRO A 41 27.56 -7.61 -14.08
N ILE A 42 27.81 -7.34 -15.35
CA ILE A 42 27.89 -5.97 -15.86
C ILE A 42 26.49 -5.40 -15.71
N ILE A 43 26.29 -4.63 -14.64
CA ILE A 43 25.03 -3.91 -14.39
C ILE A 43 24.89 -2.87 -15.49
N SER A 44 24.04 -3.12 -16.47
CA SER A 44 23.82 -2.18 -17.55
C SER A 44 23.04 -0.96 -17.03
N SER A 45 23.18 0.19 -17.70
CA SER A 45 22.38 1.38 -17.37
C SER A 45 20.87 1.11 -17.43
N LYS A 46 20.44 0.14 -18.28
CA LYS A 46 19.04 -0.33 -18.34
C LYS A 46 18.63 -1.12 -17.09
N ASP A 47 19.53 -1.93 -16.53
CA ASP A 47 19.25 -2.68 -15.29
C ASP A 47 19.20 -1.75 -14.09
N VAL A 48 20.07 -0.75 -14.03
CA VAL A 48 20.01 0.33 -13.02
C VAL A 48 18.70 1.12 -13.15
N GLN A 49 18.25 1.42 -14.38
CA GLN A 49 16.97 2.08 -14.60
C GLN A 49 15.79 1.19 -14.21
N ARG A 50 15.82 -0.11 -14.53
CA ARG A 50 14.78 -1.07 -14.08
C ARG A 50 14.74 -1.20 -12.57
N GLN A 51 15.88 -1.32 -11.91
CA GLN A 51 15.94 -1.37 -10.44
C GLN A 51 15.45 -0.06 -9.80
N ARG A 52 15.78 1.10 -10.35
CA ARG A 52 15.25 2.39 -9.90
C ARG A 52 13.74 2.51 -10.15
N ALA A 53 13.23 1.98 -11.27
CA ALA A 53 11.80 1.96 -11.57
C ALA A 53 11.02 0.95 -10.71
N SER A 54 11.68 -0.10 -10.18
CA SER A 54 11.08 -1.10 -9.29
C SER A 54 11.23 -0.77 -7.80
N ALA A 55 12.12 0.16 -7.44
CA ALA A 55 12.24 0.61 -6.05
C ALA A 55 11.02 1.46 -5.66
N PRO A 56 10.43 1.24 -4.48
CA PRO A 56 9.32 2.06 -4.03
C PRO A 56 9.75 3.53 -3.93
N SER A 57 8.86 4.44 -4.31
CA SER A 57 9.12 5.87 -4.17
C SER A 57 9.19 6.29 -2.70
N ALA A 58 9.72 7.51 -2.44
CA ALA A 58 9.73 8.06 -1.09
C ALA A 58 8.31 8.15 -0.50
N GLU A 59 7.33 8.52 -1.32
CA GLU A 59 5.93 8.59 -0.94
C GLU A 59 5.34 7.19 -0.65
N GLN A 60 5.68 6.17 -1.46
CA GLN A 60 5.22 4.78 -1.22
C GLN A 60 5.78 4.21 0.08
N SER A 61 7.01 4.59 0.42
CA SER A 61 7.68 4.13 1.65
C SER A 61 7.30 4.94 2.88
N TYR A 62 6.69 6.12 2.72
CA TYR A 62 6.56 7.13 3.77
C TYR A 62 5.76 6.66 5.00
N LEU A 63 4.71 5.89 4.78
CA LEU A 63 3.87 5.30 5.83
C LEU A 63 3.90 3.76 5.82
N ALA A 64 4.73 3.13 5.01
CA ALA A 64 4.71 1.68 4.78
C ALA A 64 5.12 0.84 6.01
N ASP A 65 5.87 1.43 6.94
CA ASP A 65 6.28 0.82 8.20
C ASP A 65 5.20 0.90 9.29
N ILE A 66 4.16 1.72 9.11
CA ILE A 66 3.07 1.84 10.07
C ILE A 66 2.08 0.70 9.86
N ARG A 67 2.10 -0.26 10.79
CA ARG A 67 1.28 -1.47 10.75
C ARG A 67 0.70 -1.76 12.13
N PRO A 68 -0.46 -2.42 12.20
CA PRO A 68 -0.98 -2.90 13.48
C PRO A 68 0.00 -3.87 14.14
N ALA A 69 0.13 -3.78 15.45
CA ALA A 69 0.93 -4.75 16.21
C ALA A 69 0.28 -6.15 16.14
N PRO A 70 1.09 -7.23 16.11
CA PRO A 70 0.57 -8.59 16.23
C PRO A 70 -0.32 -8.75 17.46
N PRO A 71 -1.42 -9.54 17.37
CA PRO A 71 -2.35 -9.72 18.50
C PRO A 71 -1.68 -10.19 19.79
N SER A 72 -0.66 -11.04 19.69
CA SER A 72 0.13 -11.53 20.82
C SER A 72 0.88 -10.42 21.59
N GLN A 73 1.05 -9.25 21.00
CA GLN A 73 1.69 -8.08 21.62
C GLN A 73 0.68 -7.09 22.19
N TRP A 74 -0.62 -7.33 22.03
CA TRP A 74 -1.64 -6.46 22.58
C TRP A 74 -1.61 -6.46 24.10
N LYS A 75 -1.62 -5.27 24.66
CA LYS A 75 -1.58 -5.07 26.12
C LYS A 75 -2.89 -4.45 26.59
N PRO A 76 -3.25 -4.62 27.86
CA PRO A 76 -4.32 -3.84 28.47
C PRO A 76 -4.13 -2.34 28.21
N GLY A 77 -5.22 -1.67 27.86
CA GLY A 77 -5.20 -0.26 27.45
C GLY A 77 -5.11 -0.02 25.94
N LYS A 78 -4.86 -1.06 25.11
CA LYS A 78 -4.93 -0.92 23.63
C LYS A 78 -6.31 -0.41 23.23
N ARG A 79 -6.34 0.52 22.29
CA ARG A 79 -7.55 1.23 21.87
C ARG A 79 -7.95 0.88 20.46
N LEU A 80 -9.26 0.68 20.26
CA LEU A 80 -9.88 0.55 18.95
C LEU A 80 -10.94 1.63 18.80
N ILE A 81 -11.03 2.23 17.63
CA ILE A 81 -12.05 3.25 17.30
C ILE A 81 -13.18 2.55 16.56
N VAL A 82 -14.40 2.72 17.02
CA VAL A 82 -15.61 2.18 16.38
C VAL A 82 -15.91 2.98 15.11
N THR A 83 -16.17 2.29 14.00
CA THR A 83 -16.49 2.92 12.71
C THR A 83 -17.96 2.79 12.31
N ASP A 84 -18.67 1.82 12.90
CA ASP A 84 -20.05 1.51 12.56
C ASP A 84 -20.76 0.89 13.76
N SER A 85 -22.01 1.30 14.02
CA SER A 85 -22.84 0.77 15.13
C SER A 85 -23.22 -0.71 14.96
N ARG A 86 -23.04 -1.28 13.76
CA ARG A 86 -23.14 -2.75 13.53
C ARG A 86 -22.12 -3.56 14.31
N ILE A 87 -21.15 -2.94 14.94
CA ILE A 87 -20.24 -3.61 15.88
C ILE A 87 -20.99 -4.38 16.98
N SER A 88 -22.18 -3.92 17.34
CA SER A 88 -23.06 -4.61 18.31
C SER A 88 -23.47 -6.02 17.89
N ILE A 89 -23.33 -6.39 16.62
CA ILE A 89 -23.61 -7.74 16.10
C ILE A 89 -22.49 -8.72 16.48
N VAL A 90 -21.27 -8.21 16.62
CA VAL A 90 -20.06 -9.04 16.85
C VAL A 90 -19.53 -8.92 18.28
N LEU A 91 -20.08 -8.02 19.09
CA LEU A 91 -19.72 -7.86 20.49
C LEU A 91 -20.84 -8.32 21.42
N ASP A 92 -20.48 -9.17 22.37
CA ASP A 92 -21.34 -9.49 23.49
C ASP A 92 -21.19 -8.41 24.56
N ALA A 93 -22.23 -7.60 24.72
CA ALA A 93 -22.27 -6.54 25.71
C ALA A 93 -22.86 -7.03 27.04
N SER A 94 -22.15 -6.82 28.14
CA SER A 94 -22.74 -6.86 29.48
C SER A 94 -23.46 -5.54 29.78
N THR A 95 -24.26 -5.55 30.82
CA THR A 95 -24.83 -4.30 31.37
C THR A 95 -23.76 -3.53 32.15
N ASP A 96 -23.90 -2.21 32.19
CA ASP A 96 -23.13 -1.35 33.08
C ASP A 96 -23.49 -1.57 34.59
N ALA A 97 -22.84 -0.80 35.46
CA ALA A 97 -23.14 -0.86 36.91
C ALA A 97 -24.58 -0.47 37.28
N GLN A 98 -25.29 0.20 36.38
CA GLN A 98 -26.69 0.60 36.51
C GLN A 98 -27.66 -0.37 35.88
N GLY A 99 -27.16 -1.47 35.26
CA GLY A 99 -27.97 -2.48 34.58
C GLY A 99 -28.40 -2.09 33.15
N THR A 100 -27.82 -1.03 32.58
CA THR A 100 -28.11 -0.55 31.23
C THR A 100 -27.13 -1.16 30.23
N ARG A 101 -27.63 -1.55 29.06
CA ARG A 101 -26.80 -2.00 27.94
C ARG A 101 -26.61 -0.85 26.96
N HIS A 102 -25.37 -0.47 26.72
CA HIS A 102 -25.01 0.56 25.74
C HIS A 102 -24.50 -0.08 24.44
N THR A 103 -24.89 0.49 23.32
CA THR A 103 -24.38 0.12 21.99
C THR A 103 -23.33 1.11 21.59
N PRO A 104 -22.08 0.65 21.30
CA PRO A 104 -21.06 1.55 20.79
C PRO A 104 -21.47 2.22 19.49
N THR A 105 -21.16 3.50 19.36
CA THR A 105 -21.45 4.32 18.19
C THR A 105 -20.16 4.72 17.43
N PRO A 106 -20.23 5.08 16.15
CA PRO A 106 -19.08 5.54 15.39
C PRO A 106 -18.36 6.69 16.12
N GLY A 107 -17.04 6.56 16.27
CA GLY A 107 -16.18 7.48 17.01
C GLY A 107 -15.91 7.07 18.46
N ASP A 108 -16.69 6.15 19.04
CA ASP A 108 -16.41 5.62 20.37
C ASP A 108 -15.08 4.86 20.38
N THR A 109 -14.43 4.85 21.51
CA THR A 109 -13.19 4.13 21.73
C THR A 109 -13.41 2.94 22.65
N LEU A 110 -13.10 1.75 22.16
CA LEU A 110 -13.02 0.52 22.95
C LEU A 110 -11.60 0.38 23.49
N ARG A 111 -11.50 0.12 24.80
CA ARG A 111 -10.22 -0.08 25.48
C ARG A 111 -10.08 -1.53 25.90
N LEU A 112 -9.09 -2.22 25.42
CA LEU A 112 -8.79 -3.61 25.78
C LEU A 112 -8.46 -3.72 27.27
N VAL A 113 -9.14 -4.62 27.96
CA VAL A 113 -8.88 -4.98 29.36
C VAL A 113 -8.05 -6.25 29.43
N THR A 114 -8.46 -7.29 28.68
CA THR A 114 -7.77 -8.58 28.66
C THR A 114 -8.00 -9.32 27.36
N ALA A 115 -7.06 -10.21 27.03
CA ALA A 115 -7.15 -11.24 26.02
C ALA A 115 -6.89 -12.57 26.72
N ALA A 116 -7.91 -13.40 26.89
CA ALA A 116 -7.81 -14.62 27.70
C ALA A 116 -8.53 -15.81 27.04
N PRO A 117 -8.06 -17.03 27.28
CA PRO A 117 -8.75 -18.24 26.85
C PRO A 117 -10.11 -18.35 27.57
N THR A 118 -11.17 -18.58 26.82
CA THR A 118 -12.52 -18.80 27.33
C THR A 118 -13.02 -20.15 26.82
N PRO A 119 -13.62 -20.99 27.66
CA PRO A 119 -14.22 -22.26 27.25
C PRO A 119 -15.32 -22.02 26.22
N THR A 120 -15.36 -22.87 25.17
CA THR A 120 -16.44 -22.89 24.19
C THR A 120 -17.28 -24.16 24.34
N LEU A 121 -18.42 -24.21 23.67
CA LEU A 121 -19.27 -25.41 23.63
C LEU A 121 -18.57 -26.60 22.94
N THR A 122 -17.52 -26.37 22.19
CA THR A 122 -16.76 -27.38 21.42
C THR A 122 -15.53 -27.92 22.15
N GLU A 123 -15.43 -27.72 23.47
CA GLU A 123 -14.31 -28.13 24.36
C GLU A 123 -12.94 -27.50 24.07
N GLN A 124 -12.76 -26.81 22.95
CA GLN A 124 -11.50 -26.10 22.68
C GLN A 124 -11.63 -24.64 23.10
N PRO A 125 -10.77 -24.15 24.02
CA PRO A 125 -10.82 -22.76 24.43
C PRO A 125 -10.41 -21.85 23.27
N GLU A 126 -11.14 -20.74 23.11
CA GLU A 126 -10.78 -19.65 22.20
C GLU A 126 -10.32 -18.42 22.97
N ILE A 127 -9.54 -17.57 22.33
CA ILE A 127 -9.18 -16.27 22.91
C ILE A 127 -10.38 -15.31 22.79
N THR A 128 -10.84 -14.83 23.93
CA THR A 128 -11.84 -13.78 24.02
C THR A 128 -11.15 -12.47 24.41
N LEU A 129 -11.47 -11.41 23.67
CA LEU A 129 -11.01 -10.06 23.97
C LEU A 129 -12.11 -9.35 24.78
N THR A 130 -11.76 -8.86 25.94
CA THR A 130 -12.67 -8.04 26.75
C THR A 130 -12.26 -6.58 26.65
N PHE A 131 -13.21 -5.77 26.23
CA PHE A 131 -13.06 -4.32 26.13
C PHE A 131 -13.94 -3.61 27.16
N VAL A 132 -13.58 -2.39 27.49
CA VAL A 132 -14.45 -1.45 28.16
C VAL A 132 -14.84 -0.36 27.17
N GLY A 133 -16.14 -0.07 27.08
CA GLY A 133 -16.73 0.97 26.25
C GLY A 133 -16.68 2.36 26.89
N ALA A 134 -17.20 3.36 26.19
CA ALA A 134 -17.23 4.75 26.66
C ALA A 134 -18.05 4.96 27.95
N HIS A 135 -19.04 4.12 28.20
CA HIS A 135 -19.94 4.17 29.36
C HIS A 135 -19.52 3.24 30.51
N GLY A 136 -18.34 2.57 30.37
CA GLY A 136 -17.84 1.64 31.40
C GLY A 136 -18.44 0.24 31.32
N ASP A 137 -19.26 -0.03 30.30
CA ASP A 137 -19.78 -1.36 29.97
C ASP A 137 -18.67 -2.29 29.47
N SER A 138 -18.78 -3.58 29.79
CA SER A 138 -17.85 -4.60 29.33
C SER A 138 -18.37 -5.21 28.04
N LEU A 139 -17.50 -5.33 27.05
CA LEU A 139 -17.79 -5.81 25.69
C LEU A 139 -16.84 -6.94 25.36
N ALA A 140 -17.36 -8.12 25.05
CA ALA A 140 -16.55 -9.29 24.70
C ALA A 140 -16.58 -9.54 23.19
N TYR A 141 -15.41 -9.82 22.63
CA TYR A 141 -15.24 -10.24 21.23
C TYR A 141 -14.63 -11.64 21.21
N HIS A 142 -15.34 -12.59 20.62
CA HIS A 142 -14.93 -13.96 20.44
C HIS A 142 -14.10 -14.08 19.17
N THR A 143 -12.81 -14.40 19.28
CA THR A 143 -11.91 -14.39 18.12
C THR A 143 -12.02 -15.63 17.25
N GLY A 144 -12.58 -16.72 17.76
CA GLY A 144 -12.56 -18.03 17.11
C GLY A 144 -11.16 -18.64 17.00
N LEU A 145 -10.16 -18.09 17.67
CA LEU A 145 -8.77 -18.53 17.61
C LEU A 145 -8.36 -19.21 18.92
N ASP A 146 -7.72 -20.37 18.82
CA ASP A 146 -7.02 -20.95 19.95
C ASP A 146 -5.74 -20.15 20.30
N GLU A 147 -5.12 -20.46 21.43
CA GLU A 147 -3.93 -19.77 21.90
C GLU A 147 -2.74 -19.86 20.92
N ARG A 148 -2.60 -20.97 20.21
CA ARG A 148 -1.54 -21.18 19.22
C ARG A 148 -1.76 -20.30 17.98
N ALA A 149 -2.96 -20.31 17.44
CA ALA A 149 -3.35 -19.49 16.31
C ALA A 149 -3.23 -17.99 16.66
N TRP A 150 -3.67 -17.59 17.85
CA TRP A 150 -3.52 -16.23 18.37
C TRP A 150 -2.05 -15.78 18.39
N LYS A 151 -1.16 -16.60 18.93
CA LYS A 151 0.30 -16.28 19.04
C LYS A 151 1.00 -16.21 17.68
N SER A 152 0.52 -16.95 16.69
CA SER A 152 1.11 -16.99 15.34
C SER A 152 0.58 -15.92 14.40
N ARG A 153 -0.55 -15.28 14.70
CA ARG A 153 -1.16 -14.24 13.87
C ARG A 153 -0.31 -12.98 13.83
N GLN A 154 -0.09 -12.46 12.62
CA GLN A 154 0.60 -11.18 12.41
C GLN A 154 -0.35 -9.98 12.56
N SER A 155 -1.63 -10.19 12.26
CA SER A 155 -2.67 -9.17 12.43
C SER A 155 -4.03 -9.83 12.68
N ILE A 156 -4.91 -9.11 13.34
CA ILE A 156 -6.32 -9.44 13.47
C ILE A 156 -7.13 -8.19 13.14
N GLU A 157 -8.19 -8.38 12.39
CA GLU A 157 -9.16 -7.33 12.12
C GLU A 157 -10.42 -7.62 12.95
N ILE A 158 -10.79 -6.67 13.80
CA ILE A 158 -12.07 -6.70 14.51
C ILE A 158 -13.04 -5.89 13.64
N PRO A 159 -14.12 -6.52 13.14
CA PRO A 159 -15.06 -5.84 12.27
C PRO A 159 -15.56 -4.52 12.85
N PHE A 160 -15.72 -3.52 12.00
CA PHE A 160 -16.24 -2.20 12.37
C PHE A 160 -15.34 -1.41 13.35
N THR A 161 -14.04 -1.72 13.39
CA THR A 161 -13.07 -0.97 14.18
C THR A 161 -11.82 -0.58 13.40
N ILE A 162 -11.12 0.43 13.91
CA ILE A 162 -9.79 0.85 13.46
C ILE A 162 -8.85 0.82 14.66
N ASP A 163 -7.61 0.38 14.44
CA ASP A 163 -6.54 0.42 15.44
C ASP A 163 -6.13 1.87 15.72
N ALA A 164 -6.43 2.38 16.94
CA ALA A 164 -6.11 3.75 17.32
C ALA A 164 -4.60 4.01 17.38
N ASP A 165 -3.77 3.01 17.72
CA ASP A 165 -2.31 3.16 17.79
C ASP A 165 -1.71 3.38 16.41
N VAL A 166 -2.35 2.80 15.36
CA VAL A 166 -2.00 3.05 13.97
C VAL A 166 -2.32 4.49 13.59
N ILE A 167 -3.51 4.99 13.97
CA ILE A 167 -3.91 6.38 13.71
C ILE A 167 -2.96 7.35 14.42
N ASP A 168 -2.62 7.08 15.69
CA ASP A 168 -1.67 7.91 16.44
C ASP A 168 -0.28 7.92 15.79
N SER A 169 0.18 6.78 15.26
CA SER A 169 1.45 6.68 14.56
C SER A 169 1.47 7.51 13.27
N VAL A 170 0.36 7.50 12.52
CA VAL A 170 0.17 8.35 11.34
C VAL A 170 0.12 9.82 11.74
N ALA A 171 -0.63 10.15 12.80
CA ALA A 171 -0.73 11.51 13.32
C ALA A 171 0.65 12.06 13.71
N HIS A 172 1.42 11.29 14.45
CA HIS A 172 2.77 11.67 14.85
C HIS A 172 3.70 11.94 13.66
N ARG A 173 3.52 11.20 12.55
CA ARG A 173 4.33 11.36 11.33
C ARG A 173 3.88 12.52 10.46
N LEU A 174 2.57 12.80 10.39
CA LEU A 174 2.00 13.74 9.42
C LEU A 174 1.70 15.13 9.99
N ILE A 175 1.29 15.26 11.25
CA ILE A 175 0.90 16.58 11.83
C ILE A 175 2.06 17.57 11.72
N GLY A 176 1.75 18.75 11.23
CA GLY A 176 2.71 19.83 10.96
C GLY A 176 3.52 19.67 9.68
N LYS A 177 3.36 18.57 8.92
CA LYS A 177 4.05 18.40 7.63
C LYS A 177 3.40 19.26 6.56
N HIS A 178 4.26 19.85 5.72
CA HIS A 178 3.87 20.51 4.49
C HIS A 178 3.97 19.51 3.34
N LEU A 179 2.86 19.28 2.63
CA LEU A 179 2.69 18.30 1.56
C LEU A 179 2.04 18.97 0.36
N TYR A 180 1.95 18.24 -0.77
CA TYR A 180 1.26 18.71 -1.97
C TYR A 180 0.19 17.69 -2.37
N ILE A 181 -1.04 18.16 -2.61
CA ILE A 181 -2.14 17.29 -3.08
C ILE A 181 -1.92 16.93 -4.55
N ILE A 182 -1.89 15.63 -4.85
CA ILE A 182 -1.79 15.13 -6.22
C ILE A 182 -3.06 14.41 -6.69
N ALA A 183 -3.92 14.02 -5.77
CA ALA A 183 -5.17 13.33 -6.07
C ALA A 183 -6.22 14.30 -6.63
N GLN A 184 -6.87 13.87 -7.73
CA GLN A 184 -7.99 14.60 -8.33
C GLN A 184 -9.28 13.79 -8.14
N ARG A 185 -9.75 13.68 -6.89
CA ARG A 185 -10.98 12.96 -6.59
C ARG A 185 -11.90 13.83 -5.76
N ARG A 186 -13.18 13.71 -6.04
CA ARG A 186 -14.21 14.22 -5.16
C ARG A 186 -14.03 13.57 -3.79
N MET A 187 -13.79 14.37 -2.79
CA MET A 187 -13.70 13.91 -1.42
C MET A 187 -15.03 14.19 -0.75
N THR A 188 -15.62 13.12 -0.18
CA THR A 188 -16.89 13.22 0.52
C THR A 188 -16.59 13.37 2.00
N TRP A 189 -17.08 14.41 2.63
CA TRP A 189 -17.08 14.56 4.07
C TRP A 189 -18.10 13.60 4.73
N PRO A 190 -17.96 13.27 6.02
CA PRO A 190 -18.94 12.45 6.74
C PRO A 190 -20.37 12.98 6.64
N GLU A 191 -20.54 14.30 6.50
CA GLU A 191 -21.82 14.98 6.38
C GLU A 191 -22.33 15.12 4.94
N GLY A 192 -21.69 14.41 3.98
CA GLY A 192 -22.10 14.42 2.57
C GLY A 192 -21.61 15.61 1.75
N ALA A 193 -20.82 16.51 2.32
CA ALA A 193 -20.16 17.56 1.55
C ALA A 193 -19.12 16.99 0.59
N VAL A 194 -19.17 17.37 -0.68
CA VAL A 194 -18.19 16.95 -1.69
C VAL A 194 -17.17 18.08 -1.86
N ILE A 195 -15.93 17.82 -1.45
CA ILE A 195 -14.82 18.72 -1.67
C ILE A 195 -13.97 18.19 -2.81
N THR A 196 -13.70 19.04 -3.79
CA THR A 196 -12.74 18.77 -4.84
C THR A 196 -11.53 19.65 -4.57
N PRO A 197 -10.47 19.13 -3.95
CA PRO A 197 -9.29 19.93 -3.67
C PRO A 197 -8.61 20.31 -4.97
N ARG A 198 -8.00 21.48 -4.99
CA ARG A 198 -7.12 21.87 -6.09
C ARG A 198 -5.90 20.97 -6.13
N ARG A 199 -5.50 20.51 -7.30
CA ARG A 199 -4.31 19.67 -7.47
C ARG A 199 -3.04 20.51 -7.34
N TYR A 200 -1.97 19.84 -6.91
CA TYR A 200 -0.61 20.39 -6.83
C TYR A 200 -0.47 21.63 -5.94
N VAL A 201 -1.47 21.88 -5.12
CA VAL A 201 -1.44 22.94 -4.10
C VAL A 201 -0.73 22.41 -2.86
N GLY A 202 0.08 23.25 -2.25
CA GLY A 202 0.69 22.99 -0.95
C GLY A 202 -0.37 22.98 0.16
N VAL A 203 -0.20 22.11 1.13
CA VAL A 203 -1.10 21.96 2.28
C VAL A 203 -0.31 21.68 3.54
N THR A 204 -0.76 22.22 4.66
CA THR A 204 -0.23 21.86 5.99
C THR A 204 -1.18 20.89 6.67
N VAL A 205 -0.66 19.76 7.17
CA VAL A 205 -1.46 18.80 7.95
C VAL A 205 -1.70 19.37 9.35
N ARG A 206 -2.97 19.54 9.73
CA ARG A 206 -3.39 20.10 11.02
C ARG A 206 -3.82 19.04 12.01
N ASP A 207 -4.41 17.95 11.54
CA ASP A 207 -4.89 16.87 12.41
C ASP A 207 -4.97 15.56 11.64
N VAL A 208 -5.01 14.42 12.36
CA VAL A 208 -5.25 13.08 11.81
C VAL A 208 -6.20 12.33 12.72
N ARG A 209 -7.25 11.73 12.17
CA ARG A 209 -8.32 11.05 12.89
C ARG A 209 -8.62 9.69 12.28
N GLY A 210 -9.28 8.82 13.06
CA GLY A 210 -9.90 7.60 12.55
C GLY A 210 -11.05 7.94 11.59
N GLY A 211 -11.14 7.19 10.49
CA GLY A 211 -12.16 7.34 9.46
C GLY A 211 -13.17 6.20 9.45
N THR A 212 -13.38 5.61 8.27
CA THR A 212 -14.25 4.44 8.06
C THR A 212 -13.43 3.16 7.94
N ALA A 213 -14.07 2.01 7.92
CA ALA A 213 -13.38 0.74 7.72
C ALA A 213 -12.63 0.69 6.37
N GLU A 214 -13.21 1.26 5.31
CA GLU A 214 -12.61 1.28 3.97
C GLU A 214 -11.52 2.37 3.83
N LEU A 215 -11.66 3.48 4.54
CA LEU A 215 -10.77 4.62 4.53
C LEU A 215 -10.40 4.99 5.97
N PRO A 216 -9.52 4.22 6.59
CA PRO A 216 -9.29 4.28 8.03
C PRO A 216 -8.64 5.57 8.54
N VAL A 217 -8.05 6.37 7.66
CA VAL A 217 -7.35 7.60 8.06
C VAL A 217 -8.02 8.82 7.45
N ILE A 218 -8.37 9.79 8.29
CA ILE A 218 -8.77 11.14 7.89
C ILE A 218 -7.60 12.07 8.19
N VAL A 219 -7.07 12.71 7.16
CA VAL A 219 -6.05 13.75 7.28
C VAL A 219 -6.73 15.10 7.13
N VAL A 220 -6.70 15.92 8.16
CA VAL A 220 -7.22 17.29 8.13
C VAL A 220 -6.11 18.22 7.68
N ILE A 221 -6.34 18.92 6.60
CA ILE A 221 -5.38 19.77 5.91
C ILE A 221 -5.86 21.21 5.84
N GLU A 222 -4.91 22.12 5.81
CA GLU A 222 -5.11 23.54 5.52
C GLU A 222 -4.36 23.88 4.24
N PRO A 223 -5.05 24.24 3.13
CA PRO A 223 -4.41 24.61 1.88
C PRO A 223 -3.70 25.96 1.96
N ASP A 224 -2.53 26.09 1.31
CA ASP A 224 -1.76 27.34 1.27
C ASP A 224 -2.51 28.49 0.55
N ASP A 225 -3.38 28.14 -0.40
CA ASP A 225 -4.17 29.11 -1.17
C ASP A 225 -5.55 29.42 -0.55
N ALA A 226 -5.88 28.76 0.57
CA ALA A 226 -7.09 28.97 1.34
C ALA A 226 -6.81 28.81 2.84
N PRO A 227 -5.99 29.68 3.43
CA PRO A 227 -5.69 29.63 4.86
C PRO A 227 -6.97 29.75 5.67
N ASP A 228 -6.96 29.19 6.88
CA ASP A 228 -8.11 29.10 7.80
C ASP A 228 -9.27 28.22 7.29
N THR A 229 -9.10 27.55 6.14
CA THR A 229 -10.09 26.61 5.59
C THR A 229 -9.61 25.18 5.80
N LEU A 230 -10.20 24.46 6.74
CA LEU A 230 -9.86 23.06 6.97
C LEU A 230 -10.62 22.15 6.01
N GLN A 231 -9.89 21.21 5.42
CA GLN A 231 -10.42 20.19 4.53
C GLN A 231 -10.03 18.79 5.04
N ALA A 232 -10.90 17.81 4.89
CA ALA A 232 -10.62 16.43 5.26
C ALA A 232 -10.33 15.56 4.03
N VAL A 233 -9.23 14.83 4.09
CA VAL A 233 -8.80 13.90 3.07
C VAL A 233 -8.81 12.49 3.65
N TYR A 234 -9.57 11.59 3.05
CA TYR A 234 -9.63 10.19 3.46
C TYR A 234 -8.57 9.38 2.73
N MET A 235 -7.81 8.59 3.48
CA MET A 235 -6.73 7.75 2.95
C MET A 235 -6.84 6.32 3.44
N THR A 236 -6.25 5.41 2.64
CA THR A 236 -5.98 4.03 3.04
C THR A 236 -4.54 3.89 3.55
N LEU A 237 -4.30 2.84 4.31
CA LEU A 237 -2.97 2.37 4.72
C LEU A 237 -2.75 0.95 4.19
N GLY A 238 -1.50 0.62 3.91
CA GLY A 238 -1.07 -0.73 3.52
C GLY A 238 -0.61 -0.86 2.06
N ASP A 239 -0.12 -2.06 1.72
CA ASP A 239 0.56 -2.35 0.44
C ASP A 239 -0.40 -2.77 -0.68
N GLY A 240 -1.71 -2.58 -0.51
CA GLY A 240 -2.69 -3.00 -1.50
C GLY A 240 -2.50 -2.28 -2.84
N ALA A 241 -2.06 -3.00 -3.87
CA ALA A 241 -1.95 -2.48 -5.25
C ALA A 241 -3.29 -1.90 -5.77
N THR A 242 -4.39 -2.24 -5.13
CA THR A 242 -5.75 -1.75 -5.39
C THR A 242 -6.13 -0.52 -4.55
N ALA A 243 -5.33 -0.14 -3.56
CA ALA A 243 -5.64 1.01 -2.71
C ALA A 243 -5.44 2.31 -3.48
N THR A 244 -6.55 2.83 -3.99
CA THR A 244 -6.58 4.04 -4.83
C THR A 244 -6.38 5.33 -4.05
N ARG A 245 -6.24 5.26 -2.73
CA ARG A 245 -6.09 6.38 -1.79
C ARG A 245 -4.94 6.22 -0.80
N ASN A 246 -3.92 5.44 -1.15
CA ASN A 246 -2.69 5.41 -0.37
C ASN A 246 -1.98 6.78 -0.39
N PHE A 247 -1.08 7.00 0.54
CA PHE A 247 -0.34 8.26 0.69
C PHE A 247 0.26 8.73 -0.64
N ASP A 248 0.92 7.85 -1.40
CA ASP A 248 1.54 8.13 -2.70
C ASP A 248 0.55 8.46 -3.83
N LYS A 249 -0.74 8.21 -3.64
CA LYS A 249 -1.81 8.56 -4.59
C LYS A 249 -2.50 9.88 -4.23
N VAL A 250 -2.34 10.31 -2.99
CA VAL A 250 -3.01 11.49 -2.44
C VAL A 250 -2.04 12.65 -2.30
N PHE A 251 -0.83 12.39 -1.80
CA PHE A 251 0.15 13.40 -1.46
C PHE A 251 1.49 13.20 -2.16
N SER A 252 2.21 14.29 -2.39
CA SER A 252 3.62 14.32 -2.75
C SER A 252 4.40 15.06 -1.68
N LEU A 253 5.61 14.57 -1.39
CA LEU A 253 6.57 15.20 -0.48
C LEU A 253 7.31 16.38 -1.14
N ILE A 254 7.30 16.42 -2.46
CA ILE A 254 8.03 17.41 -3.28
C ILE A 254 7.01 18.21 -4.08
N ASN A 255 7.24 19.52 -4.21
CA ASN A 255 6.42 20.39 -5.05
C ASN A 255 6.35 19.86 -6.49
N PRO A 256 5.17 19.39 -6.97
CA PRO A 256 5.06 18.88 -8.32
C PRO A 256 5.39 19.90 -9.41
N ARG A 257 5.20 21.19 -9.16
CA ARG A 257 5.55 22.29 -10.08
C ARG A 257 7.01 22.24 -10.52
N SER A 258 7.90 21.81 -9.63
CA SER A 258 9.34 21.73 -9.90
C SER A 258 9.71 20.79 -11.05
N ARG A 259 8.85 19.81 -11.35
CA ARG A 259 9.03 18.85 -12.46
C ARG A 259 8.62 19.42 -13.81
N TYR A 260 7.89 20.55 -13.82
CA TYR A 260 7.29 21.14 -15.01
C TYR A 260 7.63 22.64 -15.16
N PRO A 261 8.93 23.00 -15.18
CA PRO A 261 9.35 24.42 -15.18
C PRO A 261 8.98 25.16 -16.46
N ARG A 262 8.66 24.44 -17.55
CA ARG A 262 8.32 25.02 -18.86
C ARG A 262 6.85 25.38 -19.02
N ILE A 263 5.97 24.89 -18.14
CA ILE A 263 4.54 25.22 -18.20
C ILE A 263 4.38 26.66 -17.70
N GLU A 264 3.66 27.49 -18.43
CA GLU A 264 3.37 28.86 -18.02
C GLU A 264 2.47 28.89 -16.76
N ASP A 265 2.58 29.94 -15.95
CA ASP A 265 1.92 29.99 -14.65
C ASP A 265 0.38 30.03 -14.79
N ASP A 266 -0.15 30.69 -15.79
CA ASP A 266 -1.58 30.73 -16.07
C ASP A 266 -2.11 29.34 -16.50
N VAL A 267 -1.36 28.58 -17.30
CA VAL A 267 -1.68 27.19 -17.65
C VAL A 267 -1.60 26.31 -16.40
N TRP A 268 -0.59 26.53 -15.56
CA TRP A 268 -0.46 25.79 -14.31
C TRP A 268 -1.64 26.00 -13.36
N GLN A 269 -2.16 27.23 -13.25
CA GLN A 269 -3.38 27.49 -12.47
C GLN A 269 -4.58 26.73 -13.01
N LEU A 270 -4.76 26.65 -14.34
CA LEU A 270 -5.82 25.84 -14.95
C LEU A 270 -5.66 24.35 -14.60
N ILE A 271 -4.42 23.84 -14.65
CA ILE A 271 -4.09 22.46 -14.26
C ILE A 271 -4.47 22.21 -12.79
N CYS A 272 -4.11 23.10 -11.88
CA CYS A 272 -4.47 23.01 -10.47
C CYS A 272 -5.99 22.97 -10.25
N ASP A 273 -6.74 23.73 -11.06
CA ASP A 273 -8.20 23.77 -11.02
C ASP A 273 -8.88 22.59 -11.73
N GLY A 274 -8.11 21.69 -12.37
CA GLY A 274 -8.69 20.63 -13.21
C GLY A 274 -9.39 21.18 -14.45
N LYS A 275 -8.97 22.34 -14.97
CA LYS A 275 -9.51 22.99 -16.16
C LYS A 275 -8.57 22.83 -17.34
N ILE A 276 -9.14 22.96 -18.55
CA ILE A 276 -8.40 22.94 -19.81
C ILE A 276 -8.81 24.15 -20.66
N ARG A 277 -7.91 24.56 -21.54
CA ARG A 277 -8.20 25.56 -22.59
C ARG A 277 -7.61 25.11 -23.92
N LEU A 278 -8.11 25.67 -25.01
CA LEU A 278 -7.52 25.46 -26.34
C LEU A 278 -6.04 25.87 -26.36
N GLY A 279 -5.24 25.16 -27.13
CA GLY A 279 -3.80 25.36 -27.23
C GLY A 279 -2.96 24.62 -26.18
N MET A 280 -3.56 24.02 -25.13
CA MET A 280 -2.84 23.16 -24.20
C MET A 280 -2.32 21.90 -24.89
N THR A 281 -1.14 21.46 -24.46
CA THR A 281 -0.51 20.21 -24.93
C THR A 281 -1.21 18.98 -24.30
N PRO A 282 -1.05 17.76 -24.89
CA PRO A 282 -1.54 16.54 -24.28
C PRO A 282 -1.03 16.31 -22.86
N ASP A 283 0.23 16.64 -22.56
CA ASP A 283 0.79 16.47 -21.22
C ASP A 283 0.16 17.43 -20.21
N GLU A 284 -0.11 18.68 -20.57
CA GLU A 284 -0.82 19.65 -19.74
C GLU A 284 -2.27 19.22 -19.48
N CYS A 285 -2.97 18.72 -20.53
CA CYS A 285 -4.32 18.18 -20.38
C CYS A 285 -4.33 16.92 -19.47
N ARG A 286 -3.30 16.07 -19.57
CA ARG A 286 -3.17 14.89 -18.70
C ARG A 286 -2.87 15.29 -17.25
N LEU A 287 -2.05 16.31 -17.03
CA LEU A 287 -1.84 16.86 -15.70
C LEU A 287 -3.14 17.43 -15.11
N SER A 288 -3.96 18.09 -15.92
CA SER A 288 -5.23 18.67 -15.48
C SER A 288 -6.31 17.61 -15.20
N LEU A 289 -6.60 16.74 -16.17
CA LEU A 289 -7.76 15.84 -16.13
C LEU A 289 -7.41 14.41 -15.69
N GLY A 290 -6.12 14.04 -15.71
CA GLY A 290 -5.68 12.66 -15.55
C GLY A 290 -5.56 11.91 -16.87
N ALA A 291 -5.32 10.61 -16.82
CA ALA A 291 -5.26 9.77 -18.02
C ALA A 291 -6.66 9.59 -18.63
N PRO A 292 -6.81 9.65 -19.97
CA PRO A 292 -8.04 9.32 -20.62
C PRO A 292 -8.36 7.82 -20.47
N THR A 293 -9.64 7.46 -20.56
CA THR A 293 -10.07 6.05 -20.58
C THR A 293 -9.76 5.38 -21.91
N GLU A 294 -9.77 6.16 -22.98
CA GLU A 294 -9.45 5.71 -24.33
C GLU A 294 -8.71 6.82 -25.07
N TYR A 295 -7.70 6.46 -25.85
CA TYR A 295 -7.09 7.40 -26.77
C TYR A 295 -6.83 6.77 -28.13
N ILE A 296 -7.07 7.52 -29.21
CA ILE A 296 -6.85 7.12 -30.59
C ILE A 296 -5.97 8.18 -31.23
N LYS A 297 -4.92 7.74 -31.94
CA LYS A 297 -4.02 8.61 -32.69
C LYS A 297 -4.00 8.18 -34.14
N VAL A 298 -4.35 9.07 -35.06
CA VAL A 298 -4.42 8.78 -36.49
C VAL A 298 -3.77 9.90 -37.30
N PRO A 299 -3.03 9.57 -38.37
CA PRO A 299 -2.57 10.56 -39.32
C PRO A 299 -3.78 11.12 -40.10
N SER A 300 -3.78 12.41 -40.36
CA SER A 300 -4.75 13.08 -41.21
C SER A 300 -4.04 13.88 -42.30
N THR A 301 -4.76 14.36 -43.31
CA THR A 301 -4.21 15.22 -44.37
C THR A 301 -3.68 16.56 -43.88
N ALA A 302 -4.10 16.97 -42.67
CA ALA A 302 -3.67 18.19 -42.00
C ALA A 302 -2.68 17.99 -40.86
N GLY A 303 -2.11 16.76 -40.69
CA GLY A 303 -1.18 16.44 -39.63
C GLY A 303 -1.63 15.27 -38.74
N MET A 304 -1.16 15.22 -37.51
CA MET A 304 -1.47 14.15 -36.56
C MET A 304 -2.66 14.55 -35.69
N VAL A 305 -3.72 13.74 -35.69
CA VAL A 305 -4.90 13.96 -34.84
C VAL A 305 -4.93 12.92 -33.73
N GLU A 306 -5.03 13.38 -32.48
CA GLU A 306 -5.27 12.52 -31.31
C GLU A 306 -6.68 12.83 -30.75
N ARG A 307 -7.46 11.78 -30.47
CA ARG A 307 -8.72 11.86 -29.76
C ARG A 307 -8.62 11.14 -28.42
N TRP A 308 -8.97 11.85 -27.35
CA TRP A 308 -9.03 11.32 -26.00
C TRP A 308 -10.47 11.30 -25.53
N THR A 309 -10.86 10.21 -24.88
CA THR A 309 -12.19 10.04 -24.29
C THR A 309 -12.04 9.84 -22.78
N TYR A 310 -12.89 10.52 -22.03
CA TYR A 310 -12.99 10.41 -20.58
C TYR A 310 -14.39 9.92 -20.18
N PRO A 311 -14.60 9.49 -18.93
CA PRO A 311 -15.94 9.27 -18.38
C PRO A 311 -16.82 10.52 -18.55
N ASP A 312 -18.13 10.34 -18.46
CA ASP A 312 -19.14 11.42 -18.55
C ASP A 312 -19.22 12.12 -19.92
N GLY A 313 -18.70 11.47 -20.97
CA GLY A 313 -18.79 11.98 -22.34
C GLY A 313 -17.86 13.14 -22.65
N ILE A 314 -16.87 13.39 -21.80
CA ILE A 314 -15.82 14.37 -22.07
C ILE A 314 -14.90 13.82 -23.15
N PHE A 315 -14.64 14.60 -24.20
CA PHE A 315 -13.64 14.26 -25.20
C PHE A 315 -12.76 15.46 -25.57
N LEU A 316 -11.50 15.16 -25.91
CA LEU A 316 -10.50 16.11 -26.37
C LEU A 316 -10.01 15.69 -27.74
N ILE A 317 -9.78 16.67 -28.63
CA ILE A 317 -9.17 16.48 -29.94
C ILE A 317 -7.94 17.37 -30.02
N PHE A 318 -6.80 16.74 -30.23
CA PHE A 318 -5.51 17.43 -30.45
C PHE A 318 -5.19 17.38 -31.94
N GLU A 319 -4.76 18.49 -32.48
CA GLU A 319 -4.23 18.63 -33.83
C GLU A 319 -2.80 19.17 -33.72
N ASP A 320 -1.83 18.49 -34.33
CA ASP A 320 -0.41 18.83 -34.29
C ASP A 320 0.16 19.06 -32.87
N GLY A 321 -0.34 18.26 -31.90
CA GLY A 321 0.17 18.29 -30.52
C GLY A 321 -0.40 19.38 -29.62
N VAL A 322 -1.46 20.07 -30.05
CA VAL A 322 -2.17 21.06 -29.23
C VAL A 322 -3.67 20.79 -29.22
N LEU A 323 -4.33 21.11 -28.13
CA LEU A 323 -5.77 20.95 -27.95
C LEU A 323 -6.53 21.92 -28.89
N ALA A 324 -7.12 21.36 -29.93
CA ALA A 324 -7.87 22.11 -30.93
C ALA A 324 -9.39 22.21 -30.60
N ARG A 325 -9.96 21.14 -30.04
CA ARG A 325 -11.39 21.06 -29.69
C ARG A 325 -11.59 20.18 -28.46
N TYR A 326 -12.61 20.50 -27.68
CA TYR A 326 -13.08 19.65 -26.59
C TYR A 326 -14.56 19.84 -26.30
N ARG A 327 -15.15 18.82 -25.69
CA ARG A 327 -16.50 18.86 -25.11
C ARG A 327 -16.39 18.39 -23.66
N ARG A 328 -16.97 19.15 -22.74
CA ARG A 328 -17.04 18.85 -21.32
C ARG A 328 -18.48 18.73 -20.86
#